data_0c78afffbdf6058e736c3edaae45c8f9
#
_entry.id   0c78afffbdf6058e736c3edaae45c8f9
#
_cell.length_a   1.000
_cell.length_b   1.000
_cell.length_c   1.000
_cell.angle_alpha   90.00
_cell.angle_beta   90.00
_cell.angle_gamma   90.00
#
_symmetry.space_group_name_H-M   'P 1'
#
loop_
_entity.id
_entity.type
_entity.pdbx_description
1 polymer ?
#
loop_
_entity_poly.entity_id
_entity_poly.type
_entity_poly.pdbx_seq_one_letter_code
_entity_poly.pdbx_strand_id
1 'polypeptide(L)'
;VQTGANGAFVDMKDGIIEEMKKNGYENAEFDYKDAQGDSTTLTTIINAMDDGSYDAIFTIGTACTQTLVNLASDTPCFFCAVSAPVEAQVITDMNTPDKNATGTSNAIPVSDIIDMGYKITPDVKKWGFIYSTSQINAVNTVESAQKYLDKKGVKYESATVETSADVKSSTETLIKKGCDVIFVPNDAIVQDGVSALAQVCNEAKIPTYCSSATTVNSGCLATLAIDDKGIGAKTADKCIEYMKGTKIEKIPAEVVGCLLYTSPSPRD
;
A
#
# COMPACT_ATOMS: atom_id res chain seq x y z
N VAL A 1 -1.68 -0.74 17.52
CA VAL A 1 -2.83 0.15 17.25
C VAL A 1 -3.08 0.23 15.76
N GLN A 2 -4.36 0.22 15.35
CA GLN A 2 -4.74 0.44 13.96
C GLN A 2 -5.93 1.41 13.85
N THR A 3 -6.09 2.02 12.67
CA THR A 3 -7.19 2.96 12.41
C THR A 3 -8.53 2.27 12.22
N GLY A 4 -8.55 1.05 11.69
CA GLY A 4 -9.77 0.29 11.44
C GLY A 4 -9.44 -1.11 10.94
N ALA A 5 -10.25 -2.10 11.30
CA ALA A 5 -10.07 -3.48 10.90
C ALA A 5 -10.41 -3.67 9.41
N ASN A 6 -9.41 -3.96 8.59
CA ASN A 6 -9.58 -4.55 7.27
C ASN A 6 -8.69 -5.80 7.18
N GLY A 7 -8.90 -6.64 6.17
CA GLY A 7 -8.18 -7.90 6.02
C GLY A 7 -6.65 -7.73 6.04
N ALA A 8 -6.13 -6.75 5.30
CA ALA A 8 -4.70 -6.46 5.22
C ALA A 8 -4.12 -6.08 6.60
N PHE A 9 -4.79 -5.23 7.36
CA PHE A 9 -4.32 -4.81 8.68
C PHE A 9 -4.37 -5.94 9.70
N VAL A 10 -5.34 -6.84 9.59
CA VAL A 10 -5.40 -8.06 10.41
C VAL A 10 -4.20 -8.97 10.09
N ASP A 11 -3.91 -9.20 8.82
CA ASP A 11 -2.77 -10.00 8.39
C ASP A 11 -1.43 -9.38 8.83
N MET A 12 -1.28 -8.06 8.74
CA MET A 12 -0.11 -7.33 9.24
C MET A 12 0.07 -7.52 10.75
N LYS A 13 -1.00 -7.35 11.52
CA LYS A 13 -1.00 -7.59 12.98
C LYS A 13 -0.59 -9.03 13.30
N ASP A 14 -1.18 -10.01 12.61
CA ASP A 14 -0.89 -11.41 12.84
C ASP A 14 0.57 -11.73 12.48
N GLY A 15 1.10 -11.14 11.40
CA GLY A 15 2.52 -11.24 11.04
C GLY A 15 3.45 -10.67 12.11
N ILE A 16 3.10 -9.52 12.72
CA ILE A 16 3.85 -8.95 13.85
C ILE A 16 3.89 -9.93 15.01
N ILE A 17 2.72 -10.41 15.45
CA ILE A 17 2.62 -11.27 16.63
C ILE A 17 3.34 -12.61 16.43
N GLU A 18 3.16 -13.24 15.26
CA GLU A 18 3.81 -14.51 14.94
C GLU A 18 5.33 -14.39 14.91
N GLU A 19 5.87 -13.34 14.27
CA GLU A 19 7.32 -13.17 14.17
C GLU A 19 7.96 -12.83 15.53
N MET A 20 7.31 -12.00 16.35
CA MET A 20 7.74 -11.75 17.73
C MET A 20 7.82 -13.08 18.52
N LYS A 21 6.76 -13.89 18.51
CA LYS A 21 6.73 -15.17 19.23
C LYS A 21 7.81 -16.14 18.74
N LYS A 22 7.98 -16.25 17.42
CA LYS A 22 8.99 -17.11 16.80
C LYS A 22 10.42 -16.77 17.21
N ASN A 23 10.66 -15.51 17.57
CA ASN A 23 11.97 -14.99 17.96
C ASN A 23 12.19 -14.86 19.47
N GLY A 24 11.43 -15.60 20.29
CA GLY A 24 11.65 -15.74 21.72
C GLY A 24 10.78 -14.86 22.60
N TYR A 25 9.76 -14.21 22.03
CA TYR A 25 8.79 -13.38 22.76
C TYR A 25 7.43 -14.08 22.90
N GLU A 26 7.42 -15.41 23.15
CA GLU A 26 6.20 -16.22 23.29
C GLU A 26 5.34 -15.76 24.47
N ASN A 27 5.97 -15.19 25.51
CA ASN A 27 5.30 -14.71 26.71
C ASN A 27 4.98 -13.21 26.67
N ALA A 28 5.23 -12.53 25.54
CA ALA A 28 4.86 -11.11 25.42
C ALA A 28 3.34 -10.95 25.43
N GLU A 29 2.86 -9.97 26.15
CA GLU A 29 1.46 -9.57 26.14
C GLU A 29 1.22 -8.56 25.03
N PHE A 30 0.24 -8.83 24.16
CA PHE A 30 -0.13 -7.95 23.06
C PHE A 30 -1.47 -7.30 23.34
N ASP A 31 -1.46 -6.02 23.67
CA ASP A 31 -2.68 -5.23 23.82
C ASP A 31 -3.09 -4.63 22.47
N TYR A 32 -4.15 -5.16 21.89
CA TYR A 32 -4.66 -4.74 20.58
C TYR A 32 -5.74 -3.68 20.71
N LYS A 33 -5.57 -2.56 20.01
CA LYS A 33 -6.52 -1.45 19.94
C LYS A 33 -6.87 -1.12 18.50
N ASP A 34 -8.15 -0.89 18.25
CA ASP A 34 -8.71 -0.51 16.96
C ASP A 34 -9.59 0.73 17.12
N ALA A 35 -9.29 1.77 16.35
CA ALA A 35 -10.02 3.03 16.38
C ALA A 35 -11.33 3.01 15.56
N GLN A 36 -11.61 1.91 14.84
CA GLN A 36 -12.84 1.71 14.04
C GLN A 36 -13.10 2.84 13.01
N GLY A 37 -12.04 3.43 12.47
CA GLY A 37 -12.11 4.53 11.50
C GLY A 37 -12.34 5.91 12.11
N ASP A 38 -12.49 6.03 13.43
CA ASP A 38 -12.76 7.30 14.09
C ASP A 38 -11.47 7.95 14.62
N SER A 39 -11.17 9.16 14.17
CA SER A 39 -9.94 9.88 14.53
C SER A 39 -9.91 10.36 15.99
N THR A 40 -11.06 10.62 16.59
CA THR A 40 -11.15 11.02 18.01
C THR A 40 -10.86 9.83 18.90
N THR A 41 -11.43 8.67 18.56
CA THR A 41 -11.16 7.40 19.22
C THR A 41 -9.68 7.04 19.10
N LEU A 42 -9.08 7.19 17.91
CA LEU A 42 -7.65 6.96 17.70
C LEU A 42 -6.79 7.81 18.64
N THR A 43 -7.06 9.11 18.69
CA THR A 43 -6.34 10.03 19.58
C THR A 43 -6.49 9.66 21.04
N THR A 44 -7.69 9.26 21.47
CA THR A 44 -7.96 8.82 22.84
C THR A 44 -7.19 7.55 23.20
N ILE A 45 -7.18 6.56 22.29
CA ILE A 45 -6.42 5.31 22.45
C ILE A 45 -4.93 5.61 22.60
N ILE A 46 -4.36 6.37 21.69
CA ILE A 46 -2.92 6.65 21.67
C ILE A 46 -2.49 7.45 22.91
N ASN A 47 -3.26 8.46 23.31
CA ASN A 47 -2.99 9.19 24.56
C ASN A 47 -3.03 8.29 25.79
N ALA A 48 -3.95 7.32 25.84
CA ALA A 48 -4.04 6.38 26.95
C ALA A 48 -2.91 5.36 26.97
N MET A 49 -2.25 5.11 25.85
CA MET A 49 -1.10 4.20 25.73
C MET A 49 0.24 4.88 26.06
N ASP A 50 0.27 6.21 26.13
CA ASP A 50 1.47 6.97 26.47
C ASP A 50 1.62 7.13 27.99
N ASP A 51 1.51 6.01 28.71
CA ASP A 51 1.59 5.94 30.18
C ASP A 51 2.88 5.27 30.69
N GLY A 52 3.76 4.89 29.75
CA GLY A 52 5.02 4.22 30.04
C GLY A 52 4.89 2.73 30.43
N SER A 53 3.71 2.13 30.26
CA SER A 53 3.48 0.72 30.58
C SER A 53 3.88 -0.24 29.45
N TYR A 54 4.12 0.28 28.24
CA TYR A 54 4.46 -0.51 27.07
C TYR A 54 5.96 -0.46 26.77
N ASP A 55 6.58 -1.60 26.46
CA ASP A 55 7.96 -1.69 26.00
C ASP A 55 8.11 -1.18 24.54
N ALA A 56 7.06 -1.30 23.74
CA ALA A 56 6.99 -0.86 22.35
C ALA A 56 5.54 -0.68 21.89
N ILE A 57 5.31 0.23 20.95
CA ILE A 57 4.00 0.42 20.31
C ILE A 57 4.12 0.15 18.81
N PHE A 58 3.38 -0.84 18.33
CA PHE A 58 3.20 -1.07 16.90
C PHE A 58 2.00 -0.27 16.39
N THR A 59 2.22 0.51 15.34
CA THR A 59 1.17 1.25 14.64
C THR A 59 0.98 0.71 13.23
N ILE A 60 -0.25 0.49 12.80
CA ILE A 60 -0.55 0.01 11.44
C ILE A 60 -1.25 1.13 10.67
N GLY A 61 -0.57 1.65 9.64
CA GLY A 61 -1.03 2.74 8.79
C GLY A 61 -0.58 4.13 9.26
N THR A 62 -0.68 5.10 8.35
CA THR A 62 -0.10 6.44 8.50
C THR A 62 -0.72 7.25 9.64
N ALA A 63 -2.06 7.25 9.77
CA ALA A 63 -2.75 8.09 10.76
C ALA A 63 -2.39 7.69 12.20
N CYS A 64 -2.35 6.38 12.51
CA CYS A 64 -1.92 5.89 13.82
C CYS A 64 -0.50 6.35 14.14
N THR A 65 0.39 6.19 13.18
CA THR A 65 1.81 6.52 13.34
C THR A 65 2.01 8.02 13.55
N GLN A 66 1.37 8.86 12.73
CA GLN A 66 1.42 10.31 12.90
C GLN A 66 0.91 10.76 14.27
N THR A 67 -0.19 10.18 14.73
CA THR A 67 -0.76 10.53 16.04
C THR A 67 0.22 10.21 17.16
N LEU A 68 0.85 9.02 17.16
CA LEU A 68 1.80 8.62 18.18
C LEU A 68 3.09 9.46 18.13
N VAL A 69 3.68 9.62 16.94
CA VAL A 69 4.92 10.39 16.77
C VAL A 69 4.76 11.86 17.18
N ASN A 70 3.58 12.45 16.94
CA ASN A 70 3.29 13.84 17.32
C ASN A 70 3.16 14.04 18.84
N LEU A 71 2.91 12.98 19.62
CA LEU A 71 2.98 13.04 21.09
C LEU A 71 4.39 13.12 21.61
N ALA A 72 5.41 12.80 20.80
CA ALA A 72 6.79 12.65 21.22
C ALA A 72 6.96 11.69 22.41
N SER A 73 6.24 10.56 22.34
CA SER A 73 6.26 9.51 23.37
C SER A 73 7.66 8.96 23.61
N ASP A 74 7.97 8.66 24.86
CA ASP A 74 9.20 7.95 25.22
C ASP A 74 9.13 6.45 24.82
N THR A 75 7.93 5.91 24.60
CA THR A 75 7.73 4.53 24.13
C THR A 75 8.06 4.44 22.64
N PRO A 76 8.96 3.53 22.23
CA PRO A 76 9.38 3.43 20.82
C PRO A 76 8.22 2.98 19.92
N CYS A 77 8.14 3.62 18.74
CA CYS A 77 7.13 3.36 17.71
C CYS A 77 7.71 2.49 16.60
N PHE A 78 7.06 1.35 16.34
CA PHE A 78 7.35 0.50 15.18
C PHE A 78 6.18 0.56 14.21
N PHE A 79 6.33 1.39 13.16
CA PHE A 79 5.26 1.57 12.20
C PHE A 79 5.25 0.49 11.12
N CYS A 80 4.07 0.01 10.78
CA CYS A 80 3.80 -0.95 9.72
C CYS A 80 2.95 -0.29 8.63
N ALA A 81 3.34 -0.48 7.38
CA ALA A 81 2.60 -0.03 6.20
C ALA A 81 2.32 1.49 6.14
N VAL A 82 3.32 2.29 6.42
CA VAL A 82 3.28 3.73 6.14
C VAL A 82 3.84 3.98 4.74
N SER A 83 2.99 4.39 3.79
CA SER A 83 3.36 4.45 2.36
C SER A 83 4.46 5.48 2.08
N ALA A 84 4.46 6.61 2.78
CA ALA A 84 5.42 7.70 2.58
C ALA A 84 5.86 8.28 3.94
N PRO A 85 6.73 7.58 4.71
CA PRO A 85 7.02 7.96 6.10
C PRO A 85 7.68 9.34 6.25
N VAL A 86 8.51 9.73 5.29
CA VAL A 86 9.19 11.03 5.29
C VAL A 86 8.22 12.16 4.94
N GLU A 87 7.46 12.03 3.87
CA GLU A 87 6.46 13.01 3.46
C GLU A 87 5.33 13.14 4.47
N ALA A 88 4.97 12.04 5.14
CA ALA A 88 4.02 12.03 6.25
C ALA A 88 4.60 12.58 7.56
N GLN A 89 5.87 12.99 7.55
CA GLN A 89 6.58 13.52 8.72
C GLN A 89 6.62 12.56 9.92
N VAL A 90 6.54 11.26 9.68
CA VAL A 90 6.68 10.22 10.69
C VAL A 90 8.15 10.09 11.13
N ILE A 91 9.04 10.15 10.16
CA ILE A 91 10.51 10.22 10.33
C ILE A 91 11.05 11.25 9.34
N THR A 92 12.30 11.70 9.52
CA THR A 92 12.94 12.63 8.58
C THR A 92 13.82 11.94 7.54
N ASP A 93 14.29 10.73 7.83
CA ASP A 93 15.15 9.96 6.92
C ASP A 93 14.92 8.44 7.11
N MET A 94 14.87 7.70 6.02
CA MET A 94 14.63 6.25 6.05
C MET A 94 15.84 5.46 6.60
N ASN A 95 17.06 5.94 6.36
CA ASN A 95 18.28 5.23 6.77
C ASN A 95 18.68 5.54 8.21
N THR A 96 18.34 6.73 8.70
CA THR A 96 18.60 7.20 10.05
C THR A 96 17.31 7.73 10.67
N PRO A 97 16.38 6.83 11.04
CA PRO A 97 15.10 7.23 11.60
C PRO A 97 15.29 8.04 12.88
N ASP A 98 14.38 8.93 13.11
CA ASP A 98 14.33 9.81 14.27
C ASP A 98 12.95 9.74 14.96
N LYS A 99 12.63 10.70 15.83
CA LYS A 99 11.34 10.79 16.52
C LYS A 99 10.94 9.51 17.26
N ASN A 100 11.93 8.77 17.76
CA ASN A 100 11.73 7.49 18.45
C ASN A 100 10.84 6.50 17.64
N ALA A 101 10.98 6.51 16.30
CA ALA A 101 10.17 5.72 15.39
C ALA A 101 10.98 5.10 14.25
N THR A 102 10.72 3.85 13.93
CA THR A 102 11.18 3.16 12.71
C THR A 102 10.13 2.18 12.24
N GLY A 103 10.28 1.60 11.06
CA GLY A 103 9.29 0.63 10.61
C GLY A 103 9.37 0.30 9.13
N THR A 104 8.24 -0.09 8.56
CA THR A 104 8.13 -0.54 7.18
C THR A 104 7.16 0.29 6.37
N SER A 105 7.55 0.55 5.11
CA SER A 105 6.70 1.18 4.11
C SER A 105 6.13 0.13 3.16
N ASN A 106 4.85 0.27 2.84
CA ASN A 106 4.15 -0.50 1.83
C ASN A 106 4.07 0.25 0.48
N ALA A 107 4.93 1.19 0.24
CA ALA A 107 4.98 1.91 -1.03
C ALA A 107 5.32 0.95 -2.17
N ILE A 108 4.46 0.88 -3.17
CA ILE A 108 4.75 0.23 -4.43
C ILE A 108 4.90 1.34 -5.47
N PRO A 109 6.13 1.64 -5.92
CA PRO A 109 6.30 2.62 -6.99
C PRO A 109 5.54 2.17 -8.24
N VAL A 110 4.72 3.03 -8.80
CA VAL A 110 3.97 2.71 -10.02
C VAL A 110 4.90 2.36 -11.19
N SER A 111 6.14 2.88 -11.19
CA SER A 111 7.20 2.49 -12.12
C SER A 111 7.46 0.98 -12.13
N ASP A 112 7.44 0.34 -10.97
CA ASP A 112 7.74 -1.08 -10.84
C ASP A 112 6.58 -1.91 -11.42
N ILE A 113 5.33 -1.45 -11.24
CA ILE A 113 4.16 -2.08 -11.88
C ILE A 113 4.23 -1.92 -13.41
N ILE A 114 4.63 -0.75 -13.90
CA ILE A 114 4.83 -0.50 -15.34
C ILE A 114 5.94 -1.41 -15.88
N ASP A 115 7.07 -1.52 -15.19
CA ASP A 115 8.18 -2.37 -15.60
C ASP A 115 7.83 -3.86 -15.56
N MET A 116 7.04 -4.29 -14.56
CA MET A 116 6.43 -5.61 -14.55
C MET A 116 5.52 -5.79 -15.77
N GLY A 117 4.68 -4.80 -16.08
CA GLY A 117 3.82 -4.81 -17.25
C GLY A 117 4.60 -5.07 -18.54
N TYR A 118 5.74 -4.41 -18.74
CA TYR A 118 6.63 -4.67 -19.88
C TYR A 118 7.28 -6.05 -19.88
N LYS A 119 7.51 -6.66 -18.71
CA LYS A 119 8.03 -8.04 -18.65
C LYS A 119 6.97 -9.07 -19.08
N ILE A 120 5.70 -8.80 -18.81
CA ILE A 120 4.57 -9.69 -19.15
C ILE A 120 4.08 -9.41 -20.58
N THR A 121 3.99 -8.13 -20.97
CA THR A 121 3.52 -7.66 -22.28
C THR A 121 4.53 -6.71 -22.90
N PRO A 122 5.61 -7.23 -23.52
CA PRO A 122 6.74 -6.40 -24.00
C PRO A 122 6.42 -5.46 -25.14
N ASP A 123 5.37 -5.74 -25.91
CA ASP A 123 5.01 -4.99 -27.12
C ASP A 123 4.12 -3.78 -26.88
N VAL A 124 3.86 -3.40 -25.62
CA VAL A 124 3.02 -2.25 -25.25
C VAL A 124 3.65 -0.96 -25.75
N LYS A 125 2.88 -0.19 -26.52
CA LYS A 125 3.29 1.11 -27.09
C LYS A 125 2.54 2.29 -26.50
N LYS A 126 1.33 2.05 -25.96
CA LYS A 126 0.46 3.10 -25.45
C LYS A 126 -0.30 2.64 -24.22
N TRP A 127 -0.08 3.29 -23.10
CA TRP A 127 -0.79 3.04 -21.84
C TRP A 127 -2.10 3.83 -21.76
N GLY A 128 -3.13 3.21 -21.19
CA GLY A 128 -4.39 3.88 -20.83
C GLY A 128 -4.52 3.95 -19.31
N PHE A 129 -4.83 5.13 -18.78
CA PHE A 129 -5.11 5.35 -17.36
C PHE A 129 -6.58 5.68 -17.17
N ILE A 130 -7.23 5.01 -16.20
CA ILE A 130 -8.61 5.30 -15.81
C ILE A 130 -8.66 5.59 -14.33
N TYR A 131 -9.18 6.75 -13.92
CA TYR A 131 -9.21 7.18 -12.52
C TYR A 131 -10.26 8.27 -12.29
N SER A 132 -10.59 8.53 -11.02
CA SER A 132 -11.42 9.65 -10.60
C SER A 132 -10.57 10.81 -10.10
N THR A 133 -10.90 12.03 -10.50
CA THR A 133 -10.24 13.25 -10.03
C THR A 133 -10.57 13.58 -8.57
N SER A 134 -11.61 12.98 -8.01
CA SER A 134 -11.96 13.12 -6.59
C SER A 134 -11.07 12.30 -5.65
N GLN A 135 -10.29 11.35 -6.19
CA GLN A 135 -9.39 10.46 -5.45
C GLN A 135 -7.94 10.93 -5.61
N ILE A 136 -7.47 11.77 -4.69
CA ILE A 136 -6.15 12.41 -4.79
C ILE A 136 -4.99 11.39 -4.88
N ASN A 137 -5.11 10.26 -4.19
CA ASN A 137 -4.14 9.16 -4.27
C ASN A 137 -4.06 8.56 -5.69
N ALA A 138 -5.20 8.40 -6.37
CA ALA A 138 -5.25 7.90 -7.74
C ALA A 138 -4.65 8.93 -8.72
N VAL A 139 -4.98 10.21 -8.55
CA VAL A 139 -4.39 11.31 -9.32
C VAL A 139 -2.86 11.29 -9.21
N ASN A 140 -2.32 11.27 -7.98
CA ASN A 140 -0.88 11.26 -7.73
C ASN A 140 -0.18 10.02 -8.33
N THR A 141 -0.84 8.86 -8.26
CA THR A 141 -0.34 7.61 -8.85
C THR A 141 -0.26 7.73 -10.37
N VAL A 142 -1.31 8.23 -11.02
CA VAL A 142 -1.35 8.41 -12.47
C VAL A 142 -0.34 9.45 -12.94
N GLU A 143 -0.21 10.59 -12.24
CA GLU A 143 0.82 11.60 -12.57
C GLU A 143 2.24 11.03 -12.45
N SER A 144 2.51 10.22 -11.44
CA SER A 144 3.80 9.54 -11.27
C SER A 144 4.06 8.55 -12.40
N ALA A 145 3.03 7.80 -12.82
CA ALA A 145 3.10 6.88 -13.96
C ALA A 145 3.38 7.63 -15.27
N GLN A 146 2.69 8.74 -15.52
CA GLN A 146 2.88 9.58 -16.70
C GLN A 146 4.30 10.16 -16.75
N LYS A 147 4.79 10.74 -15.66
CA LYS A 147 6.18 11.22 -15.54
C LYS A 147 7.22 10.12 -15.83
N TYR A 148 6.92 8.89 -15.41
CA TYR A 148 7.79 7.75 -15.68
C TYR A 148 7.77 7.36 -17.16
N LEU A 149 6.59 7.30 -17.78
CA LEU A 149 6.43 7.00 -19.21
C LEU A 149 7.02 8.10 -20.10
N ASP A 150 6.88 9.37 -19.72
CA ASP A 150 7.50 10.51 -20.43
C ASP A 150 9.03 10.34 -20.51
N LYS A 151 9.68 9.96 -19.40
CA LYS A 151 11.12 9.67 -19.38
C LYS A 151 11.52 8.51 -20.31
N LYS A 152 10.59 7.56 -20.53
CA LYS A 152 10.80 6.42 -21.44
C LYS A 152 10.37 6.72 -22.89
N GLY A 153 9.78 7.88 -23.16
CA GLY A 153 9.24 8.25 -24.48
C GLY A 153 8.02 7.41 -24.90
N VAL A 154 7.28 6.86 -23.94
CA VAL A 154 6.12 6.01 -24.17
C VAL A 154 4.84 6.83 -24.13
N LYS A 155 3.94 6.60 -25.09
CA LYS A 155 2.66 7.30 -25.19
C LYS A 155 1.64 6.79 -24.18
N TYR A 156 0.75 7.67 -23.77
CA TYR A 156 -0.38 7.31 -22.91
C TYR A 156 -1.63 8.17 -23.21
N GLU A 157 -2.77 7.71 -22.74
CA GLU A 157 -4.06 8.42 -22.69
C GLU A 157 -4.65 8.29 -21.31
N SER A 158 -5.47 9.26 -20.95
CA SER A 158 -6.22 9.22 -19.69
C SER A 158 -7.72 9.38 -19.94
N ALA A 159 -8.51 8.70 -19.12
CA ALA A 159 -9.94 8.89 -19.00
C ALA A 159 -10.31 9.05 -17.53
N THR A 160 -11.08 10.09 -17.23
CA THR A 160 -11.59 10.31 -15.89
C THR A 160 -13.03 9.83 -15.76
N VAL A 161 -13.40 9.37 -14.57
CA VAL A 161 -14.74 8.91 -14.24
C VAL A 161 -15.27 9.66 -13.00
N GLU A 162 -16.57 9.91 -12.97
CA GLU A 162 -17.24 10.51 -11.81
C GLU A 162 -17.95 9.43 -10.98
N THR A 163 -18.44 8.38 -11.64
CA THR A 163 -19.16 7.27 -11.00
C THR A 163 -18.65 5.93 -11.53
N SER A 164 -18.92 4.85 -10.82
CA SER A 164 -18.58 3.49 -11.25
C SER A 164 -19.33 3.06 -12.55
N ALA A 165 -20.47 3.68 -12.84
CA ALA A 165 -21.21 3.42 -14.08
C ALA A 165 -20.46 3.92 -15.34
N ASP A 166 -19.59 4.92 -15.21
CA ASP A 166 -18.81 5.50 -16.30
C ASP A 166 -17.60 4.64 -16.69
N VAL A 167 -17.19 3.71 -15.82
CA VAL A 167 -15.95 2.93 -15.98
C VAL A 167 -15.95 2.13 -17.27
N LYS A 168 -17.09 1.47 -17.62
CA LYS A 168 -17.19 0.68 -18.85
C LYS A 168 -16.96 1.54 -20.10
N SER A 169 -17.72 2.61 -20.25
CA SER A 169 -17.65 3.49 -21.44
C SER A 169 -16.32 4.21 -21.58
N SER A 170 -15.70 4.59 -20.43
CA SER A 170 -14.38 5.21 -20.39
C SER A 170 -13.29 4.21 -20.82
N THR A 171 -13.39 2.95 -20.40
CA THR A 171 -12.49 1.86 -20.85
C THR A 171 -12.60 1.64 -22.36
N GLU A 172 -13.82 1.53 -22.90
CA GLU A 172 -14.04 1.41 -24.35
C GLU A 172 -13.43 2.59 -25.13
N THR A 173 -13.51 3.80 -24.56
CA THR A 173 -12.93 5.01 -25.16
C THR A 173 -11.40 4.92 -25.21
N LEU A 174 -10.73 4.47 -24.13
CA LEU A 174 -9.28 4.28 -24.12
C LEU A 174 -8.83 3.24 -25.16
N ILE A 175 -9.56 2.14 -25.29
CA ILE A 175 -9.29 1.10 -26.30
C ILE A 175 -9.45 1.67 -27.73
N LYS A 176 -10.52 2.43 -27.99
CA LYS A 176 -10.74 3.11 -29.29
C LYS A 176 -9.64 4.12 -29.61
N LYS A 177 -9.05 4.73 -28.61
CA LYS A 177 -7.89 5.62 -28.76
C LYS A 177 -6.56 4.87 -28.99
N GLY A 178 -6.60 3.54 -29.05
CA GLY A 178 -5.47 2.67 -29.35
C GLY A 178 -4.54 2.45 -28.15
N CYS A 179 -5.08 2.40 -26.95
CA CYS A 179 -4.32 1.93 -25.78
C CYS A 179 -4.15 0.41 -25.85
N ASP A 180 -2.91 -0.04 -25.70
CA ASP A 180 -2.53 -1.47 -25.76
C ASP A 180 -2.63 -2.15 -24.38
N VAL A 181 -2.79 -1.35 -23.33
CA VAL A 181 -2.86 -1.78 -21.93
C VAL A 181 -3.66 -0.76 -21.12
N ILE A 182 -4.38 -1.20 -20.11
CA ILE A 182 -5.08 -0.32 -19.17
C ILE A 182 -4.49 -0.48 -17.77
N PHE A 183 -4.22 0.65 -17.12
CA PHE A 183 -3.78 0.72 -15.73
C PHE A 183 -4.90 1.26 -14.84
N VAL A 184 -5.14 0.57 -13.73
CA VAL A 184 -6.15 0.91 -12.72
C VAL A 184 -5.42 1.26 -11.41
N PRO A 185 -5.39 2.53 -11.01
CA PRO A 185 -4.81 2.93 -9.73
C PRO A 185 -5.68 2.44 -8.56
N ASN A 186 -5.22 2.66 -7.34
CA ASN A 186 -6.04 2.43 -6.15
C ASN A 186 -7.08 3.55 -6.02
N ASP A 187 -8.25 3.34 -6.62
CA ASP A 187 -9.36 4.28 -6.78
C ASP A 187 -10.66 3.55 -6.48
N ALA A 188 -11.37 3.96 -5.44
CA ALA A 188 -12.60 3.28 -5.00
C ALA A 188 -13.70 3.31 -6.07
N ILE A 189 -13.86 4.43 -6.81
CA ILE A 189 -14.89 4.57 -7.84
C ILE A 189 -14.61 3.62 -9.02
N VAL A 190 -13.35 3.54 -9.44
CA VAL A 190 -12.95 2.63 -10.53
C VAL A 190 -13.02 1.17 -10.07
N GLN A 191 -12.62 0.88 -8.83
CA GLN A 191 -12.69 -0.47 -8.26
C GLN A 191 -14.11 -1.01 -8.18
N ASP A 192 -15.09 -0.16 -7.85
CA ASP A 192 -16.51 -0.55 -7.87
C ASP A 192 -17.03 -0.92 -9.28
N GLY A 193 -16.43 -0.36 -10.32
CA GLY A 193 -16.74 -0.66 -11.72
C GLY A 193 -15.79 -1.66 -12.41
N VAL A 194 -14.79 -2.18 -11.68
CA VAL A 194 -13.65 -2.91 -12.28
C VAL A 194 -14.04 -4.20 -12.98
N SER A 195 -15.08 -4.90 -12.53
CA SER A 195 -15.56 -6.11 -13.22
C SER A 195 -16.02 -5.82 -14.66
N ALA A 196 -16.68 -4.68 -14.87
CA ALA A 196 -17.09 -4.25 -16.23
C ALA A 196 -15.88 -3.84 -17.08
N LEU A 197 -14.89 -3.15 -16.48
CA LEU A 197 -13.62 -2.85 -17.12
C LEU A 197 -12.89 -4.13 -17.56
N ALA A 198 -12.74 -5.08 -16.64
CA ALA A 198 -12.07 -6.35 -16.90
C ALA A 198 -12.75 -7.14 -18.02
N GLN A 199 -14.08 -7.17 -18.05
CA GLN A 199 -14.84 -7.81 -19.14
C GLN A 199 -14.52 -7.16 -20.50
N VAL A 200 -14.61 -5.84 -20.61
CA VAL A 200 -14.31 -5.09 -21.85
C VAL A 200 -12.89 -5.34 -22.32
N CYS A 201 -11.92 -5.28 -21.39
CA CYS A 201 -10.51 -5.52 -21.71
C CYS A 201 -10.24 -6.97 -22.15
N ASN A 202 -10.87 -7.96 -21.50
CA ASN A 202 -10.73 -9.37 -21.85
C ASN A 202 -11.32 -9.66 -23.24
N GLU A 203 -12.52 -9.13 -23.57
CA GLU A 203 -13.12 -9.24 -24.90
C GLU A 203 -12.23 -8.62 -25.98
N ALA A 204 -11.59 -7.49 -25.68
CA ALA A 204 -10.68 -6.79 -26.59
C ALA A 204 -9.25 -7.36 -26.57
N LYS A 205 -8.93 -8.32 -25.69
CA LYS A 205 -7.58 -8.87 -25.45
C LYS A 205 -6.56 -7.80 -25.03
N ILE A 206 -7.00 -6.82 -24.28
CA ILE A 206 -6.18 -5.75 -23.72
C ILE A 206 -5.77 -6.15 -22.29
N PRO A 207 -4.46 -6.30 -21.98
CA PRO A 207 -4.01 -6.57 -20.62
C PRO A 207 -4.32 -5.42 -19.68
N THR A 208 -4.54 -5.76 -18.40
CA THR A 208 -4.84 -4.79 -17.35
C THR A 208 -3.88 -4.95 -16.18
N TYR A 209 -3.27 -3.86 -15.76
CA TYR A 209 -2.43 -3.79 -14.57
C TYR A 209 -3.05 -2.85 -13.55
N CYS A 210 -2.83 -3.10 -12.28
CA CYS A 210 -3.47 -2.32 -11.23
C CYS A 210 -2.58 -2.17 -10.00
N SER A 211 -3.00 -1.34 -9.04
CA SER A 211 -2.27 -1.05 -7.80
C SER A 211 -2.74 -1.89 -6.60
N SER A 212 -3.62 -2.89 -6.80
CA SER A 212 -4.23 -3.63 -5.69
C SER A 212 -4.50 -5.09 -6.05
N ALA A 213 -4.19 -6.01 -5.14
CA ALA A 213 -4.51 -7.43 -5.28
C ALA A 213 -6.02 -7.69 -5.35
N THR A 214 -6.83 -6.90 -4.63
CA THR A 214 -8.30 -6.99 -4.70
C THR A 214 -8.82 -6.69 -6.10
N THR A 215 -8.20 -5.75 -6.81
CA THR A 215 -8.52 -5.41 -8.20
C THR A 215 -8.17 -6.56 -9.16
N VAL A 216 -7.09 -7.30 -8.90
CA VAL A 216 -6.75 -8.54 -9.64
C VAL A 216 -7.81 -9.61 -9.40
N ASN A 217 -8.24 -9.82 -8.17
CA ASN A 217 -9.33 -10.75 -7.84
C ASN A 217 -10.65 -10.42 -8.53
N SER A 218 -10.85 -9.15 -8.89
CA SER A 218 -12.02 -8.66 -9.63
C SER A 218 -11.85 -8.71 -11.16
N GLY A 219 -10.74 -9.28 -11.66
CA GLY A 219 -10.55 -9.60 -13.09
C GLY A 219 -9.41 -8.88 -13.81
N CYS A 220 -8.65 -8.00 -13.16
CA CYS A 220 -7.42 -7.46 -13.74
C CYS A 220 -6.34 -8.54 -13.85
N LEU A 221 -5.41 -8.37 -14.81
CA LEU A 221 -4.40 -9.38 -15.11
C LEU A 221 -3.39 -9.56 -13.99
N ALA A 222 -2.76 -8.47 -13.57
CA ALA A 222 -1.68 -8.54 -12.60
C ALA A 222 -1.43 -7.21 -11.85
N THR A 223 -0.82 -7.33 -10.68
CA THR A 223 -0.25 -6.25 -9.89
C THR A 223 1.03 -6.69 -9.20
N LEU A 224 1.81 -5.74 -8.73
CA LEU A 224 2.70 -5.95 -7.60
C LEU A 224 1.91 -5.69 -6.34
N ALA A 225 1.94 -6.61 -5.40
CA ALA A 225 1.25 -6.50 -4.12
C ALA A 225 2.22 -6.72 -2.97
N ILE A 226 1.91 -6.14 -1.84
CA ILE A 226 2.63 -6.42 -0.60
C ILE A 226 2.08 -7.74 -0.03
N ASP A 227 2.97 -8.54 0.53
CA ASP A 227 2.60 -9.60 1.46
C ASP A 227 2.28 -8.94 2.81
N ASP A 228 1.00 -8.77 3.10
CA ASP A 228 0.54 -8.08 4.31
C ASP A 228 1.06 -8.74 5.59
N LYS A 229 1.13 -10.07 5.63
CA LYS A 229 1.69 -10.80 6.75
C LYS A 229 3.21 -10.64 6.81
N GLY A 230 3.87 -10.68 5.67
CA GLY A 230 5.32 -10.48 5.56
C GLY A 230 5.77 -9.08 5.95
N ILE A 231 5.02 -8.03 5.61
CA ILE A 231 5.36 -6.67 6.07
C ILE A 231 5.20 -6.53 7.59
N GLY A 232 4.18 -7.20 8.18
CA GLY A 232 4.05 -7.29 9.63
C GLY A 232 5.25 -7.96 10.27
N ALA A 233 5.70 -9.11 9.75
CA ALA A 233 6.88 -9.81 10.22
C ALA A 233 8.14 -8.93 10.12
N LYS A 234 8.34 -8.22 9.02
CA LYS A 234 9.46 -7.28 8.85
C LYS A 234 9.43 -6.12 9.84
N THR A 235 8.23 -5.65 10.21
CA THR A 235 8.09 -4.63 11.27
C THR A 235 8.49 -5.19 12.63
N ALA A 236 8.11 -6.45 12.92
CA ALA A 236 8.52 -7.14 14.14
C ALA A 236 10.04 -7.33 14.22
N ASP A 237 10.72 -7.69 13.12
CA ASP A 237 12.17 -7.80 13.06
C ASP A 237 12.87 -6.54 13.58
N LYS A 238 12.35 -5.34 13.24
CA LYS A 238 12.90 -4.06 13.71
C LYS A 238 12.72 -3.86 15.22
N CYS A 239 11.55 -4.25 15.75
CA CYS A 239 11.32 -4.24 17.18
C CYS A 239 12.24 -5.24 17.90
N ILE A 240 12.42 -6.44 17.36
CA ILE A 240 13.33 -7.46 17.91
C ILE A 240 14.78 -6.97 17.92
N GLU A 241 15.21 -6.26 16.89
CA GLU A 241 16.54 -5.64 16.84
C GLU A 241 16.70 -4.58 17.94
N TYR A 242 15.70 -3.73 18.15
CA TYR A 242 15.65 -2.77 19.25
C TYR A 242 15.70 -3.46 20.62
N MET A 243 14.87 -4.49 20.85
CA MET A 243 14.84 -5.25 22.10
C MET A 243 16.17 -5.97 22.41
N LYS A 244 17.00 -6.24 21.39
CA LYS A 244 18.37 -6.75 21.54
C LYS A 244 19.39 -5.65 21.85
N GLY A 245 18.96 -4.39 22.00
CA GLY A 245 19.77 -3.26 22.42
C GLY A 245 20.31 -2.36 21.31
N THR A 246 19.87 -2.56 20.05
CA THR A 246 20.16 -1.61 18.99
C THR A 246 19.34 -0.34 19.18
N LYS A 247 19.96 0.81 19.10
CA LYS A 247 19.24 2.09 19.19
C LYS A 247 18.34 2.30 17.97
N ILE A 248 17.16 2.89 18.17
CA ILE A 248 16.14 3.02 17.13
C ILE A 248 16.63 3.81 15.90
N GLU A 249 17.46 4.83 16.11
CA GLU A 249 18.06 5.64 15.04
C GLU A 249 19.09 4.87 14.19
N LYS A 250 19.45 3.66 14.59
CA LYS A 250 20.35 2.76 13.85
C LYS A 250 19.61 1.60 13.19
N ILE A 251 18.30 1.56 13.30
CA ILE A 251 17.44 0.56 12.66
C ILE A 251 16.73 1.23 11.48
N PRO A 252 17.24 1.13 10.25
CA PRO A 252 16.66 1.81 9.10
C PRO A 252 15.19 1.42 8.90
N ALA A 253 14.38 2.40 8.53
CA ALA A 253 13.07 2.10 7.97
C ALA A 253 13.26 1.57 6.54
N GLU A 254 12.39 0.66 6.09
CA GLU A 254 12.55 0.04 4.77
C GLU A 254 11.24 -0.04 4.00
N VAL A 255 11.36 0.03 2.67
CA VAL A 255 10.28 -0.34 1.76
C VAL A 255 10.31 -1.86 1.58
N VAL A 256 9.22 -2.53 1.94
CA VAL A 256 9.15 -4.00 1.81
C VAL A 256 8.95 -4.37 0.35
N GLY A 257 9.71 -5.36 -0.12
CA GLY A 257 9.63 -5.84 -1.50
C GLY A 257 8.25 -6.39 -1.84
N CYS A 258 7.86 -6.21 -3.11
CA CYS A 258 6.56 -6.61 -3.62
C CYS A 258 6.59 -8.01 -4.20
N LEU A 259 5.49 -8.74 -4.07
CA LEU A 259 5.24 -10.02 -4.75
C LEU A 259 4.42 -9.77 -6.01
N LEU A 260 4.74 -10.52 -7.08
CA LEU A 260 3.90 -10.55 -8.27
C LEU A 260 2.58 -11.28 -7.94
N TYR A 261 1.47 -10.59 -8.12
CA TYR A 261 0.13 -11.14 -7.95
C TYR A 261 -0.59 -11.16 -9.31
N THR A 262 -1.05 -12.33 -9.73
CA THR A 262 -1.73 -12.52 -11.02
C THR A 262 -3.10 -13.13 -10.80
N SER A 263 -4.05 -12.79 -11.68
CA SER A 263 -5.35 -13.47 -11.72
C SER A 263 -5.14 -14.97 -11.98
N PRO A 264 -5.82 -15.87 -11.27
CA PRO A 264 -5.94 -17.25 -11.71
C PRO A 264 -6.55 -17.22 -13.11
N SER A 265 -5.81 -17.77 -14.09
CA SER A 265 -6.17 -17.67 -15.51
C SER A 265 -7.54 -18.30 -15.77
N PRO A 266 -8.47 -17.61 -16.42
CA PRO A 266 -9.68 -18.22 -16.96
C PRO A 266 -9.40 -18.95 -18.30
N ARG A 267 -8.12 -19.23 -18.61
CA ARG A 267 -7.71 -19.75 -19.94
C ARG A 267 -7.27 -21.22 -19.91
N ASP A 268 -7.55 -21.93 -18.83
CA ASP A 268 -7.35 -23.41 -18.75
C ASP A 268 -8.69 -24.11 -18.80
#